data_6ee7d2a6929cb9caf6108d6e59264ab3
#
_entry.id   6ee7d2a6929cb9caf6108d6e59264ab3
#
_cell.length_a   1.000
_cell.length_b   1.000
_cell.length_c   1.000
_cell.angle_alpha   90.00
_cell.angle_beta   90.00
_cell.angle_gamma   90.00
#
_symmetry.space_group_name_H-M   'P 1'
#
loop_
_entity.id
_entity.type
_entity.pdbx_description
1 polymer ?
#
loop_
_entity_poly.entity_id
_entity_poly.type
_entity_poly.pdbx_seq_one_letter_code
_entity_poly.pdbx_strand_id
1 'polypeptide(L)'
;MKKNLLLLGLMLLSTASFAQTPASTNISGAKYPAIYPDNSVEFRIKAPEAQSVIADIGKKYTMTKGEDGVWSVKTDPQGSGIHYYSLIIDGVSVSDPASETFFGCSRMMSCIEIPYKNAPQYEVQNVPHGDVRTVRYFSTVTNSWRQMYI
;
A
#
# COMPACT_ATOMS: atom_id res chain seq x y z
N MET A 1 37.65 36.54 41.12
CA MET A 1 36.76 35.37 41.05
C MET A 1 36.02 35.45 39.71
N LYS A 2 36.49 34.74 38.67
CA LYS A 2 35.87 34.74 37.35
C LYS A 2 34.92 33.52 37.27
N LYS A 3 33.59 33.79 37.14
CA LYS A 3 32.58 32.75 36.95
C LYS A 3 32.61 32.35 35.45
N ASN A 4 33.08 31.15 35.16
CA ASN A 4 32.99 30.56 33.82
C ASN A 4 31.55 30.05 33.64
N LEU A 5 30.80 30.70 32.77
CA LEU A 5 29.48 30.29 32.34
C LEU A 5 29.67 29.27 31.20
N LEU A 6 29.55 27.97 31.50
CA LEU A 6 29.55 26.94 30.51
C LEU A 6 28.20 26.95 29.81
N LEU A 7 28.16 27.47 28.59
CA LEU A 7 26.99 27.40 27.72
C LEU A 7 26.96 25.96 27.12
N LEU A 8 26.16 25.09 27.71
CA LEU A 8 25.89 23.76 27.16
C LEU A 8 24.90 23.94 26.00
N GLY A 9 25.44 24.03 24.78
CA GLY A 9 24.61 24.04 23.56
C GLY A 9 24.00 22.67 23.35
N LEU A 10 22.72 22.55 23.69
CA LEU A 10 21.91 21.38 23.35
C LEU A 10 21.64 21.42 21.84
N MET A 11 22.46 20.73 21.04
CA MET A 11 22.13 20.46 19.63
C MET A 11 20.91 19.50 19.61
N LEU A 12 19.71 20.06 19.43
CA LEU A 12 18.55 19.30 18.98
C LEU A 12 18.84 18.85 17.56
N LEU A 13 19.37 17.62 17.39
CA LEU A 13 19.26 16.92 16.13
C LEU A 13 17.78 16.63 15.90
N SER A 14 17.11 17.52 15.16
CA SER A 14 15.81 17.19 14.58
C SER A 14 16.06 16.10 13.53
N THR A 15 15.91 14.85 13.90
CA THR A 15 15.75 13.76 12.92
C THR A 15 14.49 14.11 12.14
N ALA A 16 14.64 14.56 10.91
CA ALA A 16 13.53 14.68 9.98
C ALA A 16 12.96 13.26 9.82
N SER A 17 11.94 12.96 10.60
CA SER A 17 11.13 11.75 10.41
C SER A 17 10.42 11.97 9.08
N PHE A 18 10.91 11.38 8.02
CA PHE A 18 10.18 11.31 6.76
C PHE A 18 8.92 10.50 7.02
N ALA A 19 7.83 11.24 7.27
CA ALA A 19 6.54 10.63 7.58
C ALA A 19 6.06 9.81 6.37
N GLN A 20 5.85 8.53 6.59
CA GLN A 20 5.16 7.66 5.64
C GLN A 20 3.70 8.08 5.54
N THR A 21 3.11 7.90 4.37
CA THR A 21 1.69 8.17 4.11
C THR A 21 0.96 6.84 3.93
N PRO A 22 -0.16 6.58 4.63
CA PRO A 22 -1.00 5.43 4.34
C PRO A 22 -1.38 5.39 2.86
N ALA A 23 -1.42 4.19 2.26
CA ALA A 23 -1.84 4.06 0.88
C ALA A 23 -3.31 4.47 0.71
N SER A 24 -3.64 5.10 -0.43
CA SER A 24 -5.00 5.55 -0.75
C SER A 24 -6.00 4.39 -0.86
N THR A 25 -5.50 3.20 -1.13
CA THR A 25 -6.27 1.96 -1.24
C THR A 25 -6.49 1.23 0.09
N ASN A 26 -6.05 1.80 1.21
CA ASN A 26 -6.30 1.20 2.51
C ASN A 26 -7.76 1.34 2.92
N ILE A 27 -8.29 0.34 3.63
CA ILE A 27 -9.60 0.47 4.28
C ILE A 27 -9.55 1.57 5.35
N SER A 28 -10.70 2.14 5.67
CA SER A 28 -10.81 3.23 6.65
C SER A 28 -10.12 2.87 7.98
N GLY A 29 -9.20 3.75 8.42
CA GLY A 29 -8.45 3.60 9.66
C GLY A 29 -7.19 2.74 9.58
N ALA A 30 -6.94 2.03 8.49
CA ALA A 30 -5.72 1.26 8.32
C ALA A 30 -4.53 2.19 8.00
N LYS A 31 -3.42 1.99 8.70
CA LYS A 31 -2.18 2.78 8.56
C LYS A 31 -1.18 2.15 7.60
N TYR A 32 -1.36 0.88 7.30
CA TYR A 32 -0.50 0.09 6.42
C TYR A 32 -1.35 -0.67 5.40
N PRO A 33 -0.78 -0.95 4.21
CA PRO A 33 0.53 -0.53 3.73
C PRO A 33 0.71 0.99 3.69
N ALA A 34 1.96 1.43 3.88
CA ALA A 34 2.32 2.84 3.89
C ALA A 34 3.45 3.14 2.89
N ILE A 35 3.38 4.29 2.23
CA ILE A 35 4.30 4.72 1.20
C ILE A 35 5.25 5.77 1.77
N TYR A 36 6.54 5.57 1.56
CA TYR A 36 7.59 6.52 1.92
C TYR A 36 7.88 7.53 0.80
N PRO A 37 8.52 8.67 1.09
CA PRO A 37 8.86 9.67 0.06
C PRO A 37 9.76 9.17 -1.06
N ASP A 38 10.48 8.07 -0.83
CA ASP A 38 11.31 7.37 -1.82
C ASP A 38 10.52 6.34 -2.64
N ASN A 39 9.20 6.27 -2.47
CA ASN A 39 8.29 5.29 -3.05
C ASN A 39 8.49 3.85 -2.54
N SER A 40 9.33 3.62 -1.53
CA SER A 40 9.31 2.32 -0.84
C SER A 40 8.02 2.13 -0.07
N VAL A 41 7.60 0.89 0.09
CA VAL A 41 6.34 0.52 0.74
C VAL A 41 6.63 -0.30 1.99
N GLU A 42 5.99 0.05 3.08
CA GLU A 42 6.02 -0.77 4.29
C GLU A 42 4.70 -1.53 4.44
N PHE A 43 4.80 -2.84 4.47
CA PHE A 43 3.69 -3.75 4.77
C PHE A 43 3.74 -4.16 6.22
N ARG A 44 2.57 -4.25 6.88
CA ARG A 44 2.43 -4.81 8.23
C ARG A 44 1.18 -5.65 8.31
N ILE A 45 1.27 -6.81 8.95
CA ILE A 45 0.12 -7.67 9.25
C ILE A 45 0.30 -8.35 10.60
N LYS A 46 -0.78 -8.40 11.38
CA LYS A 46 -0.80 -9.16 12.63
C LYS A 46 -1.17 -10.60 12.34
N ALA A 47 -0.20 -11.48 12.48
CA ALA A 47 -0.37 -12.94 12.30
C ALA A 47 0.52 -13.68 13.31
N PRO A 48 0.13 -13.68 14.62
CA PRO A 48 1.00 -14.18 15.69
C PRO A 48 1.30 -15.67 15.58
N GLU A 49 0.40 -16.46 15.00
CA GLU A 49 0.57 -17.92 14.85
C GLU A 49 1.30 -18.33 13.57
N ALA A 50 1.47 -17.39 12.62
CA ALA A 50 2.15 -17.68 11.37
C ALA A 50 3.63 -18.01 11.58
N GLN A 51 4.14 -18.96 10.78
CA GLN A 51 5.55 -19.34 10.76
C GLN A 51 6.33 -18.58 9.69
N SER A 52 5.66 -18.15 8.62
CA SER A 52 6.25 -17.35 7.55
C SER A 52 5.23 -16.39 6.95
N VAL A 53 5.67 -15.19 6.63
CA VAL A 53 4.88 -14.20 5.90
C VAL A 53 5.75 -13.54 4.84
N ILE A 54 5.21 -13.41 3.64
CA ILE A 54 5.87 -12.78 2.50
C ILE A 54 4.91 -11.76 1.89
N ALA A 55 5.38 -10.56 1.62
CA ALA A 55 4.68 -9.61 0.77
C ALA A 55 5.14 -9.81 -0.69
N ASP A 56 4.18 -10.09 -1.58
CA ASP A 56 4.44 -10.31 -3.00
C ASP A 56 3.78 -9.17 -3.82
N ILE A 57 4.61 -8.25 -4.27
CA ILE A 57 4.24 -7.09 -5.09
C ILE A 57 4.93 -7.16 -6.47
N GLY A 58 4.98 -8.35 -7.06
CA GLY A 58 5.77 -8.66 -8.26
C GLY A 58 7.20 -9.10 -7.94
N LYS A 59 7.75 -8.65 -6.81
CA LYS A 59 8.93 -9.19 -6.13
C LYS A 59 8.50 -9.63 -4.73
N LYS A 60 9.04 -10.75 -4.28
CA LYS A 60 8.75 -11.31 -2.96
C LYS A 60 9.68 -10.73 -1.90
N TYR A 61 9.11 -10.23 -0.82
CA TYR A 61 9.81 -9.70 0.33
C TYR A 61 9.43 -10.51 1.57
N THR A 62 10.38 -11.25 2.12
CA THR A 62 10.17 -11.98 3.38
C THR A 62 10.00 -10.99 4.52
N MET A 63 8.94 -11.14 5.29
CA MET A 63 8.63 -10.27 6.43
C MET A 63 9.31 -10.77 7.69
N THR A 64 9.58 -9.84 8.61
CA THR A 64 10.14 -10.13 9.93
C THR A 64 9.05 -10.01 10.98
N LYS A 65 8.96 -11.01 11.87
CA LYS A 65 8.01 -11.03 12.97
C LYS A 65 8.54 -10.23 14.16
N GLY A 66 7.75 -9.28 14.64
CA GLY A 66 8.00 -8.57 15.89
C GLY A 66 7.52 -9.36 17.14
N GLU A 67 7.94 -8.92 18.31
CA GLU A 67 7.53 -9.54 19.58
C GLU A 67 6.02 -9.45 19.84
N ASP A 68 5.34 -8.45 19.26
CA ASP A 68 3.90 -8.25 19.31
C ASP A 68 3.09 -9.13 18.36
N GLY A 69 3.77 -10.02 17.62
CA GLY A 69 3.19 -10.88 16.60
C GLY A 69 2.81 -10.17 15.30
N VAL A 70 3.29 -8.93 15.12
CA VAL A 70 3.15 -8.18 13.86
C VAL A 70 4.33 -8.49 12.95
N TRP A 71 4.02 -8.88 11.73
CA TRP A 71 4.98 -9.05 10.67
C TRP A 71 5.13 -7.76 9.88
N SER A 72 6.36 -7.40 9.54
CA SER A 72 6.66 -6.19 8.78
C SER A 72 7.78 -6.38 7.78
N VAL A 73 7.72 -5.62 6.69
CA VAL A 73 8.80 -5.48 5.72
C VAL A 73 8.68 -4.14 5.01
N LYS A 74 9.83 -3.54 4.72
CA LYS A 74 9.94 -2.39 3.81
C LYS A 74 10.55 -2.86 2.49
N THR A 75 9.91 -2.50 1.37
CA THR A 75 10.36 -2.85 0.03
C THR A 75 11.46 -1.93 -0.46
N ASP A 76 12.07 -2.27 -1.58
CA ASP A 76 12.77 -1.30 -2.42
C ASP A 76 11.75 -0.26 -2.96
N PRO A 77 12.21 0.93 -3.45
CA PRO A 77 11.35 1.89 -4.13
C PRO A 77 10.58 1.27 -5.30
N GLN A 78 9.28 1.55 -5.38
CA GLN A 78 8.39 1.07 -6.43
C GLN A 78 8.20 2.15 -7.50
N GLY A 79 7.91 1.74 -8.73
CA GLY A 79 7.50 2.66 -9.79
C GLY A 79 6.15 3.30 -9.48
N SER A 80 5.90 4.51 -10.02
CA SER A 80 4.58 5.13 -9.91
C SER A 80 3.52 4.32 -10.67
N GLY A 81 2.30 4.30 -10.16
CA GLY A 81 1.15 3.59 -10.72
C GLY A 81 0.59 2.52 -9.80
N ILE A 82 -0.30 1.70 -10.35
CA ILE A 82 -1.00 0.64 -9.64
C ILE A 82 -0.14 -0.63 -9.58
N HIS A 83 0.03 -1.17 -8.40
CA HIS A 83 0.70 -2.44 -8.14
C HIS A 83 -0.25 -3.39 -7.41
N TYR A 84 -0.58 -4.51 -8.04
CA TYR A 84 -1.28 -5.59 -7.35
C TYR A 84 -0.32 -6.33 -6.43
N TYR A 85 -0.80 -6.71 -5.25
CA TYR A 85 -0.01 -7.48 -4.31
C TYR A 85 -0.85 -8.50 -3.55
N SER A 86 -0.19 -9.45 -2.94
CA SER A 86 -0.77 -10.40 -1.99
C SER A 86 0.18 -10.63 -0.82
N LEU A 87 -0.38 -11.10 0.29
CA LEU A 87 0.39 -11.64 1.40
C LEU A 87 0.39 -13.16 1.28
N ILE A 88 1.56 -13.78 1.43
CA ILE A 88 1.68 -15.24 1.45
C ILE A 88 1.95 -15.64 2.89
N ILE A 89 0.95 -16.22 3.55
CA ILE A 89 1.01 -16.64 4.95
C ILE A 89 1.09 -18.15 4.99
N ASP A 90 2.18 -18.71 5.49
CA ASP A 90 2.45 -20.13 5.55
C ASP A 90 2.19 -20.86 4.22
N GLY A 91 2.58 -20.21 3.12
CA GLY A 91 2.42 -20.72 1.76
C GLY A 91 1.09 -20.41 1.10
N VAL A 92 0.10 -19.87 1.81
CA VAL A 92 -1.22 -19.50 1.25
C VAL A 92 -1.24 -18.04 0.84
N SER A 93 -1.56 -17.76 -0.43
CA SER A 93 -1.71 -16.40 -0.94
C SER A 93 -3.09 -15.84 -0.58
N VAL A 94 -3.11 -14.72 0.13
CA VAL A 94 -4.32 -14.04 0.59
C VAL A 94 -4.27 -12.55 0.23
N SER A 95 -5.44 -11.92 0.13
CA SER A 95 -5.53 -10.46 0.08
C SER A 95 -5.24 -9.88 1.46
N ASP A 96 -4.64 -8.69 1.49
CA ASP A 96 -4.38 -7.96 2.72
C ASP A 96 -5.71 -7.46 3.31
N PRO A 97 -6.05 -7.81 4.56
CA PRO A 97 -7.28 -7.34 5.19
C PRO A 97 -7.29 -5.82 5.47
N ALA A 98 -6.15 -5.16 5.39
CA ALA A 98 -6.02 -3.71 5.56
C ALA A 98 -6.19 -2.92 4.25
N SER A 99 -6.36 -3.60 3.10
CA SER A 99 -6.50 -3.00 1.77
C SER A 99 -7.85 -3.32 1.16
N GLU A 100 -8.40 -2.39 0.39
CA GLU A 100 -9.46 -2.70 -0.56
C GLU A 100 -8.99 -3.75 -1.56
N THR A 101 -9.94 -4.48 -2.15
CA THR A 101 -9.63 -5.48 -3.18
C THR A 101 -10.18 -5.07 -4.52
N PHE A 102 -9.42 -5.35 -5.56
CA PHE A 102 -9.72 -5.00 -6.94
C PHE A 102 -9.64 -6.23 -7.83
N PHE A 103 -10.48 -6.29 -8.85
CA PHE A 103 -10.38 -7.37 -9.83
C PHE A 103 -9.22 -7.13 -10.77
N GLY A 104 -8.15 -7.89 -10.59
CA GLY A 104 -6.96 -7.87 -11.42
C GLY A 104 -6.35 -9.25 -11.51
N CYS A 105 -5.59 -9.54 -12.56
CA CYS A 105 -4.93 -10.84 -12.74
C CYS A 105 -5.91 -12.03 -12.62
N SER A 106 -7.14 -11.85 -13.14
CA SER A 106 -8.24 -12.84 -13.12
C SER A 106 -8.77 -13.23 -11.73
N ARG A 107 -8.46 -12.44 -10.69
CA ARG A 107 -8.94 -12.65 -9.31
C ARG A 107 -9.04 -11.33 -8.54
N MET A 108 -9.71 -11.35 -7.39
CA MET A 108 -9.66 -10.23 -6.45
C MET A 108 -8.31 -10.23 -5.74
N MET A 109 -7.63 -9.08 -5.76
CA MET A 109 -6.32 -8.87 -5.15
C MET A 109 -6.29 -7.53 -4.44
N SER A 110 -5.47 -7.40 -3.44
CA SER A 110 -5.10 -6.09 -2.90
C SER A 110 -4.28 -5.31 -3.92
N CYS A 111 -4.37 -4.00 -3.89
CA CYS A 111 -3.48 -3.17 -4.69
C CYS A 111 -3.01 -1.94 -3.90
N ILE A 112 -1.93 -1.36 -4.35
CA ILE A 112 -1.40 -0.11 -3.86
C ILE A 112 -1.14 0.82 -5.05
N GLU A 113 -1.51 2.08 -4.89
CA GLU A 113 -1.19 3.11 -5.87
C GLU A 113 0.00 3.92 -5.37
N ILE A 114 1.09 3.88 -6.11
CA ILE A 114 2.26 4.73 -5.88
C ILE A 114 2.04 6.03 -6.67
N PRO A 115 1.96 7.18 -5.99
CA PRO A 115 1.61 8.44 -6.65
C PRO A 115 2.60 8.84 -7.75
N TYR A 116 2.08 9.42 -8.83
CA TYR A 116 2.91 10.12 -9.79
C TYR A 116 3.28 11.50 -9.25
N LYS A 117 4.53 11.86 -9.37
CA LYS A 117 4.98 13.21 -9.03
C LYS A 117 4.58 14.18 -10.15
N ASN A 118 3.98 15.31 -9.76
CA ASN A 118 3.58 16.38 -10.69
C ASN A 118 2.63 15.91 -11.82
N ALA A 119 1.67 15.07 -11.50
CA ALA A 119 0.71 14.55 -12.45
C ALA A 119 -0.75 14.80 -11.97
N PRO A 120 -1.16 16.08 -11.89
CA PRO A 120 -2.46 16.45 -11.33
C PRO A 120 -3.65 15.85 -12.09
N GLN A 121 -3.44 15.40 -13.33
CA GLN A 121 -4.46 14.71 -14.11
C GLN A 121 -4.91 13.34 -13.53
N TYR A 122 -4.14 12.77 -12.59
CA TYR A 122 -4.50 11.55 -11.86
C TYR A 122 -5.14 11.84 -10.50
N GLU A 123 -5.24 13.10 -10.12
CA GLU A 123 -5.88 13.51 -8.87
C GLU A 123 -7.36 13.83 -9.12
N VAL A 124 -8.20 13.60 -8.10
CA VAL A 124 -9.60 14.00 -8.17
C VAL A 124 -9.68 15.52 -8.24
N GLN A 125 -10.22 16.05 -9.33
CA GLN A 125 -10.38 17.47 -9.59
C GLN A 125 -11.80 17.92 -9.23
N ASN A 126 -11.96 19.18 -8.82
CA ASN A 126 -13.28 19.80 -8.63
C ASN A 126 -13.87 20.23 -9.98
N VAL A 127 -14.22 19.26 -10.80
CA VAL A 127 -14.81 19.42 -12.13
C VAL A 127 -16.00 18.48 -12.28
N PRO A 128 -16.93 18.70 -13.24
CA PRO A 128 -17.97 17.73 -13.52
C PRO A 128 -17.36 16.37 -13.88
N HIS A 129 -17.84 15.30 -13.22
CA HIS A 129 -17.41 13.92 -13.46
C HIS A 129 -18.49 13.17 -14.21
N GLY A 130 -18.10 12.16 -14.97
CA GLY A 130 -19.00 11.21 -15.59
C GLY A 130 -19.46 10.13 -14.62
N ASP A 131 -20.44 9.34 -15.05
CA ASP A 131 -20.90 8.15 -14.32
C ASP A 131 -20.30 6.90 -14.95
N VAL A 132 -19.92 5.94 -14.10
CA VAL A 132 -19.54 4.60 -14.56
C VAL A 132 -20.76 3.69 -14.45
N ARG A 133 -21.21 3.14 -15.57
CA ARG A 133 -22.37 2.24 -15.65
C ARG A 133 -21.94 0.81 -15.82
N THR A 134 -22.50 -0.07 -15.01
CA THR A 134 -22.34 -1.52 -15.20
C THR A 134 -23.48 -2.03 -16.07
N VAL A 135 -23.12 -2.56 -17.25
CA VAL A 135 -24.10 -3.11 -18.20
C VAL A 135 -23.88 -4.62 -18.34
N ARG A 136 -24.97 -5.38 -18.19
CA ARG A 136 -24.99 -6.80 -18.51
C ARG A 136 -25.64 -7.03 -19.85
N TYR A 137 -25.01 -7.83 -20.69
CA TYR A 137 -25.51 -8.18 -22.02
C TYR A 137 -25.23 -9.65 -22.33
N PHE A 138 -26.07 -10.21 -23.20
CA PHE A 138 -25.82 -11.55 -23.72
C PHE A 138 -24.94 -11.45 -24.99
N SER A 139 -23.79 -12.10 -24.96
CA SER A 139 -22.87 -12.17 -26.11
C SER A 139 -23.26 -13.37 -26.98
N THR A 140 -23.72 -13.12 -28.17
CA THR A 140 -24.02 -14.19 -29.14
C THR A 140 -22.77 -14.89 -29.66
N VAL A 141 -21.63 -14.20 -29.65
CA VAL A 141 -20.33 -14.76 -30.07
C VAL A 141 -19.83 -15.82 -29.09
N THR A 142 -19.96 -15.55 -27.79
CA THR A 142 -19.47 -16.47 -26.75
C THR A 142 -20.60 -17.29 -26.12
N ASN A 143 -21.84 -17.06 -26.58
CA ASN A 143 -23.05 -17.71 -26.07
C ASN A 143 -23.13 -17.66 -24.54
N SER A 144 -22.87 -16.48 -23.95
CA SER A 144 -22.85 -16.28 -22.49
C SER A 144 -23.19 -14.86 -22.09
N TRP A 145 -23.68 -14.69 -20.85
CA TRP A 145 -23.86 -13.39 -20.24
C TRP A 145 -22.49 -12.79 -19.88
N ARG A 146 -22.34 -11.51 -20.23
CA ARG A 146 -21.15 -10.72 -19.95
C ARG A 146 -21.51 -9.43 -19.24
N GLN A 147 -20.51 -8.82 -18.63
CA GLN A 147 -20.60 -7.52 -17.99
C GLN A 147 -19.53 -6.60 -18.59
N MET A 148 -19.89 -5.35 -18.77
CA MET A 148 -18.95 -4.28 -19.13
C MET A 148 -19.22 -3.04 -18.31
N TYR A 149 -18.22 -2.20 -18.18
CA TYR A 149 -18.30 -0.87 -17.60
C TYR A 149 -18.24 0.16 -18.74
N ILE A 150 -19.12 1.16 -18.67
CA ILE A 150 -19.21 2.24 -19.67
C ILE A 150 -19.09 3.57 -18.93
#